data_8096892dda70d6d4a2651b9b3575d944
#
_entry.id   8096892dda70d6d4a2651b9b3575d944
#
_cell.length_a   1.000
_cell.length_b   1.000
_cell.length_c   1.000
_cell.angle_alpha   90.00
_cell.angle_beta   90.00
_cell.angle_gamma   90.00
#
_symmetry.space_group_name_H-M   'P 1'
#
loop_
_entity.id
_entity.type
_entity.pdbx_description
1 polymer ?
#
loop_
_entity_poly.entity_id
_entity_poly.type
_entity_poly.pdbx_seq_one_letter_code
_entity_poly.pdbx_strand_id
1 'polypeptide(L)'
;MHDYRNVPVLILLGPPGAGKGTQAKILEDRFGLVQLSTGDLLRDAVASGTEAGLAAKQVMEAGELVSDEIVVAILRDRLNSPDCAAGIILDGFPRTTPQAEALTALLASLGTKVHVAISLEVEDEAMVTRISGRHTCDGCGEGYHETFKRPAVQGVCDKCGGQRFRRRADDNADTVRRRLVAYHRETAPLINFYRDQGTLQSLDAMGDIGEITDALREIVRPIVVGVRGVHATAKTPEKSKMEEAQ
;
A
#
# COMPACT_ATOMS: atom_id res chain seq x y z
N MET A 1 -10.93 22.56 2.84
CA MET A 1 -10.16 21.94 1.75
C MET A 1 -8.70 22.04 2.17
N HIS A 2 -8.01 20.92 2.35
CA HIS A 2 -6.61 20.90 2.77
C HIS A 2 -5.70 21.39 1.65
N ASP A 3 -4.57 22.04 2.01
CA ASP A 3 -3.56 22.48 1.04
C ASP A 3 -2.63 21.29 0.73
N TYR A 4 -2.67 20.81 -0.48
CA TYR A 4 -1.89 19.66 -0.94
C TYR A 4 -0.60 20.04 -1.69
N ARG A 5 -0.27 21.35 -1.82
CA ARG A 5 0.89 21.83 -2.61
C ARG A 5 2.23 21.23 -2.20
N ASN A 6 2.37 20.87 -0.92
CA ASN A 6 3.60 20.30 -0.36
C ASN A 6 3.37 18.87 0.19
N VAL A 7 2.38 18.16 -0.35
CA VAL A 7 2.02 16.81 0.08
C VAL A 7 2.69 15.80 -0.84
N PRO A 8 3.64 14.98 -0.35
CA PRO A 8 4.24 13.89 -1.13
C PRO A 8 3.18 12.85 -1.49
N VAL A 9 3.13 12.48 -2.77
CA VAL A 9 2.25 11.43 -3.29
C VAL A 9 3.09 10.35 -3.94
N LEU A 10 3.06 9.15 -3.37
CA LEU A 10 3.79 7.99 -3.81
C LEU A 10 2.80 6.89 -4.24
N ILE A 11 3.17 6.12 -5.25
CA ILE A 11 2.41 4.95 -5.69
C ILE A 11 3.30 3.72 -5.57
N LEU A 12 2.77 2.64 -4.99
CA LEU A 12 3.40 1.32 -5.04
C LEU A 12 2.66 0.44 -6.06
N LEU A 13 3.35 0.12 -7.15
CA LEU A 13 2.91 -0.82 -8.17
C LEU A 13 3.52 -2.20 -7.93
N GLY A 14 2.92 -3.22 -8.51
CA GLY A 14 3.41 -4.59 -8.45
C GLY A 14 2.26 -5.59 -8.28
N PRO A 15 2.47 -6.87 -8.61
CA PRO A 15 1.42 -7.89 -8.55
C PRO A 15 0.94 -8.15 -7.11
N PRO A 16 -0.20 -8.84 -6.96
CA PRO A 16 -0.62 -9.35 -5.66
C PRO A 16 0.52 -10.16 -5.01
N GLY A 17 0.81 -9.93 -3.72
CA GLY A 17 1.89 -10.63 -3.03
C GLY A 17 3.28 -9.99 -3.14
N ALA A 18 3.49 -8.94 -3.95
CA ALA A 18 4.78 -8.25 -4.09
C ALA A 18 5.29 -7.52 -2.83
N GLY A 19 4.52 -7.50 -1.75
CA GLY A 19 4.93 -6.86 -0.49
C GLY A 19 4.54 -5.37 -0.37
N LYS A 20 3.77 -4.82 -1.31
CA LYS A 20 3.35 -3.41 -1.31
C LYS A 20 2.83 -2.92 0.05
N GLY A 21 1.85 -3.62 0.63
CA GLY A 21 1.25 -3.24 1.91
C GLY A 21 2.24 -3.30 3.08
N THR A 22 3.17 -4.27 3.09
CA THR A 22 4.23 -4.37 4.10
C THR A 22 5.16 -3.17 4.00
N GLN A 23 5.62 -2.86 2.81
CA GLN A 23 6.53 -1.74 2.57
C GLN A 23 5.85 -0.38 2.77
N ALA A 24 4.58 -0.24 2.33
CA ALA A 24 3.81 0.98 2.57
C ALA A 24 3.70 1.29 4.07
N LYS A 25 3.43 0.28 4.89
CA LYS A 25 3.31 0.43 6.35
C LYS A 25 4.63 0.83 6.99
N ILE A 26 5.75 0.26 6.56
CA ILE A 26 7.09 0.64 7.03
C ILE A 26 7.42 2.09 6.63
N LEU A 27 7.10 2.49 5.40
CA LEU A 27 7.29 3.85 4.93
C LEU A 27 6.38 4.85 5.66
N GLU A 28 5.13 4.47 5.95
CA GLU A 28 4.19 5.24 6.76
C GLU A 28 4.77 5.54 8.14
N ASP A 29 5.20 4.49 8.86
CA ASP A 29 5.79 4.62 10.21
C ASP A 29 7.09 5.46 10.18
N ARG A 30 7.90 5.35 9.12
CA ARG A 30 9.21 6.01 9.02
C ARG A 30 9.17 7.46 8.56
N PHE A 31 8.30 7.78 7.62
CA PHE A 31 8.23 9.11 7.00
C PHE A 31 7.01 9.93 7.46
N GLY A 32 6.14 9.36 8.30
CA GLY A 32 4.89 9.99 8.71
C GLY A 32 3.97 10.25 7.51
N LEU A 33 3.96 9.33 6.55
CA LEU A 33 3.03 9.32 5.44
C LEU A 33 1.77 8.54 5.85
N VAL A 34 0.72 8.59 5.04
CA VAL A 34 -0.51 7.82 5.25
C VAL A 34 -0.67 6.79 4.14
N GLN A 35 -0.74 5.52 4.50
CA GLN A 35 -1.05 4.45 3.55
C GLN A 35 -2.53 4.48 3.18
N LEU A 36 -2.83 4.58 1.90
CA LEU A 36 -4.17 4.44 1.33
C LEU A 36 -4.24 3.13 0.53
N SER A 37 -4.62 2.05 1.22
CA SER A 37 -4.85 0.75 0.59
C SER A 37 -6.29 0.66 0.09
N THR A 38 -6.51 0.79 -1.22
CA THR A 38 -7.85 0.67 -1.79
C THR A 38 -8.48 -0.70 -1.53
N GLY A 39 -7.67 -1.75 -1.48
CA GLY A 39 -8.15 -3.07 -1.11
C GLY A 39 -8.64 -3.16 0.33
N ASP A 40 -8.02 -2.44 1.28
CA ASP A 40 -8.49 -2.41 2.67
C ASP A 40 -9.72 -1.52 2.80
N LEU A 41 -9.74 -0.35 2.15
CA LEU A 41 -10.92 0.54 2.10
C LEU A 41 -12.16 -0.19 1.56
N LEU A 42 -12.01 -0.98 0.49
CA LEU A 42 -13.09 -1.80 -0.05
C LEU A 42 -13.53 -2.91 0.92
N ARG A 43 -12.59 -3.58 1.59
CA ARG A 43 -12.91 -4.59 2.61
C ARG A 43 -13.66 -3.99 3.81
N ASP A 44 -13.28 -2.81 4.23
CA ASP A 44 -13.96 -2.08 5.31
C ASP A 44 -15.39 -1.66 4.88
N ALA A 45 -15.56 -1.23 3.63
CA ALA A 45 -16.87 -0.94 3.06
C ALA A 45 -17.76 -2.20 2.99
N VAL A 46 -17.18 -3.36 2.63
CA VAL A 46 -17.88 -4.67 2.67
C VAL A 46 -18.28 -5.03 4.10
N ALA A 47 -17.36 -4.90 5.05
CA ALA A 47 -17.62 -5.22 6.46
C ALA A 47 -18.68 -4.31 7.09
N SER A 48 -18.73 -3.05 6.67
CA SER A 48 -19.73 -2.08 7.10
C SER A 48 -21.08 -2.19 6.39
N GLY A 49 -21.19 -3.08 5.39
CA GLY A 49 -22.43 -3.33 4.65
C GLY A 49 -22.91 -2.16 3.79
N THR A 50 -21.99 -1.27 3.38
CA THR A 50 -22.34 -0.17 2.48
C THR A 50 -22.76 -0.68 1.10
N GLU A 51 -23.58 0.06 0.36
CA GLU A 51 -24.01 -0.33 -0.98
C GLU A 51 -22.81 -0.57 -1.90
N ALA A 52 -21.81 0.31 -1.89
CA ALA A 52 -20.56 0.14 -2.63
C ALA A 52 -19.77 -1.10 -2.19
N GLY A 53 -19.75 -1.40 -0.88
CA GLY A 53 -19.11 -2.58 -0.32
C GLY A 53 -19.79 -3.87 -0.78
N LEU A 54 -21.12 -3.92 -0.74
CA LEU A 54 -21.89 -5.09 -1.19
C LEU A 54 -21.71 -5.34 -2.69
N ALA A 55 -21.68 -4.29 -3.51
CA ALA A 55 -21.39 -4.40 -4.94
C ALA A 55 -19.96 -4.91 -5.20
N ALA A 56 -18.98 -4.46 -4.41
CA ALA A 56 -17.57 -4.85 -4.55
C ALA A 56 -17.29 -6.28 -4.10
N LYS A 57 -18.07 -6.84 -3.18
CA LYS A 57 -17.77 -8.12 -2.50
C LYS A 57 -17.56 -9.26 -3.48
N GLN A 58 -18.53 -9.53 -4.36
CA GLN A 58 -18.48 -10.65 -5.30
C GLN A 58 -17.32 -10.53 -6.28
N VAL A 59 -17.07 -9.32 -6.78
CA VAL A 59 -15.97 -9.00 -7.70
C VAL A 59 -14.61 -9.29 -7.04
N MET A 60 -14.44 -8.86 -5.78
CA MET A 60 -13.22 -9.11 -5.01
C MET A 60 -12.99 -10.60 -4.72
N GLU A 61 -14.04 -11.35 -4.38
CA GLU A 61 -13.98 -12.79 -4.14
C GLU A 61 -13.64 -13.55 -5.43
N ALA A 62 -14.09 -13.07 -6.60
CA ALA A 62 -13.71 -13.61 -7.90
C ALA A 62 -12.25 -13.29 -8.28
N GLY A 63 -11.61 -12.35 -7.60
CA GLY A 63 -10.25 -11.88 -7.90
C GLY A 63 -10.19 -10.86 -9.04
N GLU A 64 -11.32 -10.28 -9.38
CA GLU A 64 -11.48 -9.25 -10.42
C GLU A 64 -11.33 -7.84 -9.85
N LEU A 65 -11.28 -6.82 -10.74
CA LEU A 65 -11.21 -5.42 -10.33
C LEU A 65 -12.62 -4.85 -10.14
N VAL A 66 -12.80 -4.13 -9.03
CA VAL A 66 -14.00 -3.32 -8.77
C VAL A 66 -14.03 -2.15 -9.76
N SER A 67 -15.24 -1.67 -10.11
CA SER A 67 -15.39 -0.60 -11.11
C SER A 67 -14.61 0.67 -10.71
N ASP A 68 -14.09 1.35 -11.70
CA ASP A 68 -13.23 2.53 -11.53
C ASP A 68 -13.97 3.64 -10.76
N GLU A 69 -15.28 3.82 -11.01
CA GLU A 69 -16.11 4.83 -10.35
C GLU A 69 -16.17 4.61 -8.84
N ILE A 70 -16.38 3.36 -8.41
CA ILE A 70 -16.46 3.01 -6.98
C ILE A 70 -15.12 3.27 -6.31
N VAL A 71 -14.02 2.82 -6.91
CA VAL A 71 -12.68 2.94 -6.32
C VAL A 71 -12.26 4.41 -6.24
N VAL A 72 -12.51 5.20 -7.30
CA VAL A 72 -12.18 6.64 -7.34
C VAL A 72 -13.03 7.42 -6.33
N ALA A 73 -14.33 7.08 -6.17
CA ALA A 73 -15.19 7.73 -5.18
C ALA A 73 -14.67 7.50 -3.74
N ILE A 74 -14.37 6.24 -3.39
CA ILE A 74 -13.82 5.88 -2.07
C ILE A 74 -12.48 6.59 -1.82
N LEU A 75 -11.61 6.64 -2.81
CA LEU A 75 -10.33 7.34 -2.68
C LEU A 75 -10.51 8.85 -2.48
N ARG A 76 -11.42 9.49 -3.24
CA ARG A 76 -11.71 10.91 -3.11
C ARG A 76 -12.19 11.25 -1.71
N ASP A 77 -13.10 10.45 -1.16
CA ASP A 77 -13.60 10.64 0.20
C ASP A 77 -12.47 10.50 1.23
N ARG A 78 -11.60 9.51 1.07
CA ARG A 78 -10.46 9.29 1.97
C ARG A 78 -9.42 10.42 1.90
N LEU A 79 -9.17 10.97 0.73
CA LEU A 79 -8.26 12.10 0.54
C LEU A 79 -8.73 13.38 1.26
N ASN A 80 -10.02 13.53 1.56
CA ASN A 80 -10.53 14.66 2.33
C ASN A 80 -10.21 14.57 3.83
N SER A 81 -9.67 13.46 4.31
CA SER A 81 -9.29 13.30 5.72
C SER A 81 -8.04 14.11 6.06
N PRO A 82 -7.98 14.78 7.24
CA PRO A 82 -6.89 15.69 7.62
C PRO A 82 -5.52 15.04 7.67
N ASP A 83 -5.43 13.74 7.98
CA ASP A 83 -4.19 12.99 8.08
C ASP A 83 -3.46 12.88 6.73
N CYS A 84 -4.19 12.89 5.59
CA CYS A 84 -3.62 12.84 4.25
C CYS A 84 -2.73 14.05 3.92
N ALA A 85 -2.88 15.16 4.63
CA ALA A 85 -2.00 16.33 4.49
C ALA A 85 -0.54 16.05 4.87
N ALA A 86 -0.27 14.97 5.59
CA ALA A 86 1.09 14.55 5.93
C ALA A 86 1.85 13.93 4.75
N GLY A 87 1.17 13.54 3.69
CA GLY A 87 1.69 12.79 2.54
C GLY A 87 1.03 11.43 2.42
N ILE A 88 0.94 10.91 1.22
CA ILE A 88 0.17 9.68 0.93
C ILE A 88 1.00 8.66 0.17
N ILE A 89 0.75 7.39 0.49
CA ILE A 89 1.23 6.22 -0.23
C ILE A 89 -0.01 5.48 -0.76
N LEU A 90 -0.19 5.47 -2.07
CA LEU A 90 -1.25 4.71 -2.71
C LEU A 90 -0.81 3.25 -2.87
N ASP A 91 -1.52 2.35 -2.20
CA ASP A 91 -1.29 0.90 -2.25
C ASP A 91 -2.47 0.22 -2.95
N GLY A 92 -2.19 -0.38 -4.10
CA GLY A 92 -3.18 -1.04 -4.94
C GLY A 92 -4.11 -0.10 -5.70
N PHE A 93 -3.69 1.13 -5.93
CA PHE A 93 -4.32 2.10 -6.79
C PHE A 93 -3.25 3.04 -7.41
N PRO A 94 -3.36 3.42 -8.70
CA PRO A 94 -4.34 2.92 -9.67
C PRO A 94 -4.06 1.47 -10.09
N ARG A 95 -5.06 0.82 -10.70
CA ARG A 95 -4.92 -0.52 -11.29
C ARG A 95 -5.23 -0.56 -12.78
N THR A 96 -5.80 0.51 -13.32
CA THR A 96 -6.12 0.66 -14.75
C THR A 96 -5.64 2.02 -15.23
N THR A 97 -5.43 2.17 -16.54
CA THR A 97 -5.06 3.46 -17.14
C THR A 97 -6.13 4.53 -16.89
N PRO A 98 -7.44 4.26 -17.03
CA PRO A 98 -8.46 5.25 -16.69
C PRO A 98 -8.40 5.70 -15.22
N GLN A 99 -8.10 4.80 -14.27
CA GLN A 99 -7.87 5.18 -12.87
C GLN A 99 -6.65 6.10 -12.71
N ALA A 100 -5.56 5.86 -13.44
CA ALA A 100 -4.36 6.70 -13.39
C ALA A 100 -4.62 8.11 -13.94
N GLU A 101 -5.40 8.21 -15.01
CA GLU A 101 -5.84 9.49 -15.57
C GLU A 101 -6.75 10.24 -14.59
N ALA A 102 -7.75 9.56 -14.00
CA ALA A 102 -8.64 10.12 -13.00
C ALA A 102 -7.87 10.58 -11.74
N LEU A 103 -6.87 9.81 -11.29
CA LEU A 103 -5.97 10.20 -10.18
C LEU A 103 -5.20 11.47 -10.54
N THR A 104 -4.64 11.54 -11.74
CA THR A 104 -3.88 12.70 -12.21
C THR A 104 -4.74 13.96 -12.18
N ALA A 105 -5.96 13.89 -12.70
CA ALA A 105 -6.91 15.01 -12.68
C ALA A 105 -7.32 15.41 -11.26
N LEU A 106 -7.57 14.42 -10.38
CA LEU A 106 -7.92 14.65 -8.99
C LEU A 106 -6.78 15.35 -8.23
N LEU A 107 -5.54 14.85 -8.33
CA LEU A 107 -4.39 15.45 -7.66
C LEU A 107 -4.09 16.85 -8.18
N ALA A 108 -4.23 17.09 -9.48
CA ALA A 108 -4.08 18.43 -10.08
C ALA A 108 -5.11 19.41 -9.50
N SER A 109 -6.36 18.98 -9.29
CA SER A 109 -7.40 19.81 -8.66
C SER A 109 -7.10 20.14 -7.19
N LEU A 110 -6.28 19.33 -6.52
CA LEU A 110 -5.80 19.55 -5.16
C LEU A 110 -4.47 20.33 -5.11
N GLY A 111 -3.88 20.66 -6.26
CA GLY A 111 -2.61 21.41 -6.36
C GLY A 111 -1.36 20.55 -6.16
N THR A 112 -1.46 19.22 -6.33
CA THR A 112 -0.34 18.28 -6.23
C THR A 112 -0.29 17.33 -7.43
N LYS A 113 0.65 16.39 -7.41
CA LYS A 113 0.84 15.40 -8.47
C LYS A 113 1.42 14.09 -7.90
N VAL A 114 1.47 13.05 -8.68
CA VAL A 114 2.28 11.87 -8.38
C VAL A 114 3.77 12.27 -8.45
N HIS A 115 4.50 12.05 -7.36
CA HIS A 115 5.93 12.37 -7.27
C HIS A 115 6.80 11.19 -7.68
N VAL A 116 6.36 9.96 -7.36
CA VAL A 116 7.00 8.72 -7.80
C VAL A 116 5.99 7.58 -7.83
N ALA A 117 6.09 6.74 -8.84
CA ALA A 117 5.48 5.42 -8.90
C ALA A 117 6.61 4.38 -8.81
N ILE A 118 6.57 3.51 -7.81
CA ILE A 118 7.60 2.50 -7.58
C ILE A 118 7.02 1.13 -7.93
N SER A 119 7.60 0.47 -8.94
CA SER A 119 7.25 -0.88 -9.34
C SER A 119 8.08 -1.88 -8.55
N LEU A 120 7.42 -2.68 -7.72
CA LEU A 120 8.03 -3.83 -7.05
C LEU A 120 8.00 -5.02 -8.01
N GLU A 121 9.16 -5.37 -8.55
CA GLU A 121 9.31 -6.45 -9.52
C GLU A 121 9.49 -7.78 -8.78
N VAL A 122 8.67 -8.76 -9.14
CA VAL A 122 8.63 -10.09 -8.53
C VAL A 122 8.25 -11.14 -9.57
N GLU A 123 8.71 -12.37 -9.36
CA GLU A 123 8.36 -13.52 -10.18
C GLU A 123 6.97 -14.06 -9.79
N ASP A 124 6.13 -14.37 -10.79
CA ASP A 124 4.75 -14.84 -10.57
C ASP A 124 4.67 -16.14 -9.74
N GLU A 125 5.61 -17.05 -9.93
CA GLU A 125 5.67 -18.33 -9.22
C GLU A 125 5.81 -18.15 -7.70
N ALA A 126 6.54 -17.11 -7.28
CA ALA A 126 6.69 -16.80 -5.86
C ALA A 126 5.41 -16.24 -5.22
N MET A 127 4.49 -15.67 -6.04
CA MET A 127 3.32 -14.96 -5.53
C MET A 127 2.30 -15.87 -4.87
N VAL A 128 2.08 -17.07 -5.42
CA VAL A 128 1.16 -18.05 -4.82
C VAL A 128 1.60 -18.39 -3.40
N THR A 129 2.89 -18.66 -3.20
CA THR A 129 3.46 -18.98 -1.87
C THR A 129 3.36 -17.77 -0.93
N ARG A 130 3.73 -16.56 -1.41
CA ARG A 130 3.70 -15.34 -0.60
C ARG A 130 2.29 -14.94 -0.16
N ILE A 131 1.25 -15.26 -0.92
CA ILE A 131 -0.11 -14.93 -0.57
C ILE A 131 -0.74 -15.99 0.32
N SER A 132 -0.53 -17.28 0.01
CA SER A 132 -1.18 -18.38 0.75
C SER A 132 -0.76 -18.44 2.21
N GLY A 133 0.45 -18.01 2.58
CA GLY A 133 0.94 -17.96 3.95
C GLY A 133 0.62 -16.66 4.70
N ARG A 134 -0.06 -15.71 4.06
CA ARG A 134 -0.36 -14.40 4.65
C ARG A 134 -1.47 -14.47 5.68
N HIS A 135 -1.27 -13.77 6.79
CA HIS A 135 -2.30 -13.52 7.80
C HIS A 135 -2.14 -12.12 8.39
N THR A 136 -3.17 -11.60 8.99
CA THR A 136 -3.22 -10.21 9.46
C THR A 136 -3.78 -10.18 10.88
N CYS A 137 -3.18 -9.38 11.76
CA CYS A 137 -3.71 -9.16 13.11
C CYS A 137 -5.05 -8.43 13.03
N ASP A 138 -6.08 -8.97 13.69
CA ASP A 138 -7.42 -8.37 13.74
C ASP A 138 -7.45 -7.04 14.50
N GLY A 139 -6.54 -6.85 15.46
CA GLY A 139 -6.55 -5.68 16.33
C GLY A 139 -5.96 -4.43 15.68
N CYS A 140 -4.87 -4.57 14.92
CA CYS A 140 -4.14 -3.40 14.37
C CYS A 140 -3.85 -3.47 12.87
N GLY A 141 -4.28 -4.54 12.18
CA GLY A 141 -4.05 -4.71 10.75
C GLY A 141 -2.60 -5.04 10.37
N GLU A 142 -1.70 -5.32 11.35
CA GLU A 142 -0.32 -5.72 11.07
C GLU A 142 -0.29 -7.02 10.26
N GLY A 143 0.47 -7.03 9.15
CA GLY A 143 0.59 -8.17 8.26
C GLY A 143 1.73 -9.09 8.67
N TYR A 144 1.47 -10.40 8.64
CA TYR A 144 2.42 -11.48 8.90
C TYR A 144 2.41 -12.52 7.78
N HIS A 145 3.42 -13.37 7.79
CA HIS A 145 3.52 -14.52 6.90
C HIS A 145 4.08 -15.73 7.65
N GLU A 146 3.60 -16.93 7.35
CA GLU A 146 4.02 -18.17 8.02
C GLU A 146 5.53 -18.44 7.90
N THR A 147 6.17 -17.95 6.82
CA THR A 147 7.59 -18.14 6.54
C THR A 147 8.38 -16.84 6.59
N PHE A 148 7.92 -15.80 5.85
CA PHE A 148 8.73 -14.61 5.56
C PHE A 148 8.64 -13.50 6.63
N LYS A 149 7.58 -13.48 7.45
CA LYS A 149 7.40 -12.50 8.52
C LYS A 149 6.60 -13.11 9.65
N ARG A 150 7.26 -13.87 10.50
CA ARG A 150 6.63 -14.46 11.69
C ARG A 150 6.61 -13.46 12.86
N PRO A 151 5.58 -13.47 13.71
CA PRO A 151 5.63 -12.75 14.95
C PRO A 151 6.75 -13.33 15.86
N ALA A 152 7.39 -12.47 16.65
CA ALA A 152 8.47 -12.86 17.55
C ALA A 152 7.99 -13.92 18.58
N VAL A 153 6.75 -13.76 19.05
CA VAL A 153 6.07 -14.77 19.87
C VAL A 153 4.91 -15.34 19.05
N GLN A 154 4.92 -16.66 18.85
CA GLN A 154 3.89 -17.32 18.04
C GLN A 154 2.48 -17.00 18.59
N GLY A 155 1.60 -16.53 17.70
CA GLY A 155 0.22 -16.20 18.05
C GLY A 155 0.03 -14.85 18.77
N VAL A 156 1.10 -14.02 18.91
CA VAL A 156 1.03 -12.68 19.51
C VAL A 156 1.53 -11.64 18.52
N CYS A 157 0.74 -10.61 18.29
CA CYS A 157 1.12 -9.52 17.39
C CYS A 157 2.21 -8.65 18.02
N ASP A 158 3.33 -8.46 17.32
CA ASP A 158 4.47 -7.66 17.78
C ASP A 158 4.12 -6.18 17.97
N LYS A 159 3.09 -5.69 17.25
CA LYS A 159 2.70 -4.27 17.27
C LYS A 159 1.71 -3.92 18.38
N CYS A 160 0.71 -4.77 18.64
CA CYS A 160 -0.37 -4.44 19.58
C CYS A 160 -0.61 -5.51 20.66
N GLY A 161 0.13 -6.63 20.66
CA GLY A 161 -0.07 -7.73 21.60
C GLY A 161 -1.33 -8.57 21.35
N GLY A 162 -2.10 -8.26 20.32
CA GLY A 162 -3.34 -9.01 19.99
C GLY A 162 -3.04 -10.44 19.57
N GLN A 163 -3.95 -11.37 19.93
CA GLN A 163 -3.78 -12.81 19.68
C GLN A 163 -4.70 -13.34 18.59
N ARG A 164 -5.54 -12.50 17.99
CA ARG A 164 -6.44 -12.91 16.91
C ARG A 164 -5.85 -12.50 15.57
N PHE A 165 -5.76 -13.47 14.68
CA PHE A 165 -5.29 -13.30 13.31
C PHE A 165 -6.33 -13.82 12.33
N ARG A 166 -6.47 -13.16 11.20
CA ARG A 166 -7.35 -13.60 10.11
C ARG A 166 -6.58 -13.80 8.81
N ARG A 167 -7.05 -14.72 8.00
CA ARG A 167 -6.68 -14.82 6.59
C ARG A 167 -7.74 -14.13 5.74
N ARG A 168 -7.34 -13.56 4.63
CA ARG A 168 -8.28 -12.99 3.66
C ARG A 168 -8.97 -14.11 2.89
N ALA A 169 -10.25 -13.96 2.58
CA ALA A 169 -11.00 -14.94 1.81
C ALA A 169 -10.46 -15.14 0.38
N ASP A 170 -9.82 -14.10 -0.15
CA ASP A 170 -9.20 -14.08 -1.49
C ASP A 170 -7.74 -14.58 -1.50
N ASP A 171 -7.20 -15.11 -0.38
CA ASP A 171 -5.83 -15.63 -0.26
C ASP A 171 -5.78 -17.15 -0.50
N ASN A 172 -6.36 -17.61 -1.60
CA ASN A 172 -6.26 -18.99 -2.08
C ASN A 172 -5.61 -19.05 -3.48
N ALA A 173 -4.98 -20.17 -3.81
CA ALA A 173 -4.17 -20.31 -5.00
C ALA A 173 -4.92 -19.97 -6.31
N ASP A 174 -6.20 -20.37 -6.42
CA ASP A 174 -6.97 -20.14 -7.65
C ASP A 174 -7.34 -18.65 -7.81
N THR A 175 -7.74 -18.00 -6.73
CA THR A 175 -7.99 -16.56 -6.74
C THR A 175 -6.70 -15.77 -7.00
N VAL A 176 -5.56 -16.21 -6.45
CA VAL A 176 -4.26 -15.58 -6.71
C VAL A 176 -3.90 -15.66 -8.19
N ARG A 177 -4.07 -16.81 -8.84
CA ARG A 177 -3.81 -16.95 -10.29
C ARG A 177 -4.70 -16.02 -11.11
N ARG A 178 -6.00 -15.93 -10.80
CA ARG A 178 -6.90 -14.97 -11.49
C ARG A 178 -6.47 -13.53 -11.27
N ARG A 179 -6.05 -13.17 -10.06
CA ARG A 179 -5.53 -11.82 -9.74
C ARG A 179 -4.24 -11.50 -10.50
N LEU A 180 -3.35 -12.47 -10.72
CA LEU A 180 -2.16 -12.28 -11.55
C LEU A 180 -2.53 -12.04 -13.01
N VAL A 181 -3.46 -12.81 -13.56
CA VAL A 181 -3.97 -12.56 -14.92
C VAL A 181 -4.57 -11.16 -15.04
N ALA A 182 -5.41 -10.75 -14.09
CA ALA A 182 -5.98 -9.39 -14.07
C ALA A 182 -4.90 -8.31 -13.93
N TYR A 183 -3.88 -8.54 -13.09
CA TYR A 183 -2.74 -7.64 -12.96
C TYR A 183 -1.99 -7.42 -14.27
N HIS A 184 -1.62 -8.50 -14.96
CA HIS A 184 -0.87 -8.39 -16.22
C HIS A 184 -1.68 -7.70 -17.31
N ARG A 185 -2.99 -7.95 -17.37
CA ARG A 185 -3.87 -7.35 -18.37
C ARG A 185 -4.14 -5.86 -18.12
N GLU A 186 -4.41 -5.48 -16.87
CA GLU A 186 -4.97 -4.17 -16.54
C GLU A 186 -3.94 -3.24 -15.85
N THR A 187 -3.08 -3.80 -14.98
CA THR A 187 -2.23 -2.99 -14.10
C THR A 187 -0.80 -2.88 -14.61
N ALA A 188 -0.24 -3.94 -15.19
CA ALA A 188 1.12 -3.90 -15.75
C ALA A 188 1.33 -2.79 -16.81
N PRO A 189 0.34 -2.40 -17.64
CA PRO A 189 0.46 -1.26 -18.55
C PRO A 189 0.79 0.07 -17.85
N LEU A 190 0.45 0.22 -16.57
CA LEU A 190 0.78 1.43 -15.80
C LEU A 190 2.29 1.66 -15.63
N ILE A 191 3.10 0.61 -15.74
CA ILE A 191 4.57 0.72 -15.74
C ILE A 191 5.01 1.64 -16.89
N ASN A 192 4.46 1.45 -18.10
CA ASN A 192 4.76 2.32 -19.22
C ASN A 192 4.14 3.72 -19.03
N PHE A 193 2.92 3.80 -18.53
CA PHE A 193 2.25 5.08 -18.25
C PHE A 193 3.09 6.00 -17.34
N TYR A 194 3.63 5.49 -16.24
CA TYR A 194 4.48 6.27 -15.33
C TYR A 194 5.91 6.43 -15.82
N ARG A 195 6.42 5.49 -16.64
CA ARG A 195 7.71 5.65 -17.32
C ARG A 195 7.69 6.82 -18.29
N ASP A 196 6.64 6.93 -19.10
CA ASP A 196 6.48 8.01 -20.08
C ASP A 196 6.33 9.38 -19.42
N GLN A 197 5.81 9.42 -18.18
CA GLN A 197 5.76 10.62 -17.34
C GLN A 197 7.08 10.93 -16.60
N GLY A 198 8.09 10.07 -16.70
CA GLY A 198 9.37 10.23 -16.00
C GLY A 198 9.28 10.08 -14.48
N THR A 199 8.23 9.44 -13.97
CA THR A 199 7.98 9.27 -12.51
C THR A 199 8.18 7.84 -12.04
N LEU A 200 8.45 6.88 -12.93
CA LEU A 200 8.63 5.47 -12.57
C LEU A 200 10.03 5.21 -11.98
N GLN A 201 10.06 4.43 -10.92
CA GLN A 201 11.24 3.72 -10.41
C GLN A 201 10.91 2.23 -10.32
N SER A 202 11.84 1.36 -10.75
CA SER A 202 11.69 -0.09 -10.62
C SER A 202 12.63 -0.61 -9.54
N LEU A 203 12.15 -1.58 -8.76
CA LEU A 203 12.90 -2.22 -7.68
C LEU A 203 12.65 -3.72 -7.69
N ASP A 204 13.71 -4.51 -7.69
CA ASP A 204 13.61 -5.95 -7.44
C ASP A 204 13.12 -6.19 -6.00
N ALA A 205 11.99 -6.88 -5.87
CA ALA A 205 11.35 -7.19 -4.60
C ALA A 205 11.38 -8.70 -4.28
N MET A 206 12.35 -9.42 -4.84
CA MET A 206 12.59 -10.85 -4.51
C MET A 206 13.46 -11.03 -3.27
N GLY A 207 14.23 -10.03 -2.86
CA GLY A 207 15.08 -10.04 -1.68
C GLY A 207 14.33 -10.01 -0.34
N ASP A 208 15.10 -9.87 0.74
CA ASP A 208 14.57 -9.77 2.10
C ASP A 208 13.81 -8.45 2.34
N ILE A 209 12.84 -8.48 3.26
CA ILE A 209 12.01 -7.31 3.58
C ILE A 209 12.88 -6.10 3.95
N GLY A 210 13.98 -6.31 4.69
CA GLY A 210 14.88 -5.24 5.12
C GLY A 210 15.64 -4.61 3.95
N GLU A 211 16.17 -5.41 3.05
CA GLU A 211 16.89 -4.94 1.85
C GLU A 211 15.96 -4.12 0.94
N ILE A 212 14.74 -4.63 0.70
CA ILE A 212 13.71 -3.92 -0.07
C ILE A 212 13.34 -2.61 0.61
N THR A 213 13.20 -2.62 1.95
CA THR A 213 12.89 -1.40 2.73
C THR A 213 14.00 -0.36 2.59
N ASP A 214 15.27 -0.76 2.66
CA ASP A 214 16.39 0.17 2.55
C ASP A 214 16.50 0.77 1.15
N ALA A 215 16.31 -0.03 0.11
CA ALA A 215 16.26 0.45 -1.27
C ALA A 215 15.09 1.44 -1.50
N LEU A 216 13.89 1.11 -0.99
CA LEU A 216 12.74 2.02 -1.04
C LEU A 216 13.01 3.33 -0.30
N ARG A 217 13.69 3.28 0.83
CA ARG A 217 14.04 4.45 1.60
C ARG A 217 14.93 5.41 0.82
N GLU A 218 15.91 4.90 0.09
CA GLU A 218 16.79 5.73 -0.74
C GLU A 218 16.02 6.44 -1.87
N ILE A 219 14.98 5.81 -2.42
CA ILE A 219 14.09 6.41 -3.41
C ILE A 219 13.17 7.47 -2.77
N VAL A 220 12.55 7.14 -1.64
CA VAL A 220 11.47 7.93 -1.02
C VAL A 220 11.99 9.17 -0.28
N ARG A 221 13.11 9.03 0.44
CA ARG A 221 13.68 10.11 1.28
C ARG A 221 13.85 11.44 0.53
N PRO A 222 14.56 11.51 -0.62
CA PRO A 222 14.76 12.77 -1.33
C PRO A 222 13.45 13.39 -1.80
N ILE A 223 12.46 12.57 -2.14
CA ILE A 223 11.14 13.04 -2.59
C ILE A 223 10.39 13.68 -1.42
N VAL A 224 10.29 13.00 -0.29
CA VAL A 224 9.58 13.51 0.89
C VAL A 224 10.22 14.79 1.40
N VAL A 225 11.56 14.82 1.48
CA VAL A 225 12.31 16.01 1.92
C VAL A 225 12.15 17.16 0.90
N GLY A 226 12.28 16.88 -0.39
CA GLY A 226 12.16 17.89 -1.44
C GLY A 226 10.76 18.51 -1.53
N VAL A 227 9.70 17.69 -1.38
CA VAL A 227 8.31 18.17 -1.45
C VAL A 227 7.90 18.93 -0.19
N ARG A 228 8.31 18.46 1.00
CA ARG A 228 7.98 19.13 2.27
C ARG A 228 8.85 20.37 2.57
N GLY A 229 9.95 20.55 1.81
CA GLY A 229 10.97 21.57 2.10
C GLY A 229 11.90 21.12 3.24
N VAL A 230 12.93 21.97 3.52
CA VAL A 230 14.06 21.64 4.42
C VAL A 230 13.68 21.42 5.91
N HIS A 231 12.40 21.56 6.27
CA HIS A 231 11.93 21.48 7.66
C HIS A 231 11.41 20.11 8.12
N ALA A 232 11.48 19.07 7.28
CA ALA A 232 11.08 17.73 7.69
C ALA A 232 12.19 17.06 8.51
N THR A 233 12.26 17.37 9.82
CA THR A 233 13.06 16.59 10.77
C THR A 233 12.52 15.17 10.85
N ALA A 234 13.34 14.19 10.45
CA ALA A 234 13.05 12.80 10.67
C ALA A 234 12.78 12.59 12.17
N LYS A 235 11.62 12.02 12.53
CA LYS A 235 11.40 11.51 13.88
C LYS A 235 12.44 10.42 14.14
N THR A 236 13.47 10.77 14.92
CA THR A 236 14.40 9.79 15.49
C THR A 236 13.59 8.93 16.45
N PRO A 237 13.62 7.59 16.37
CA PRO A 237 12.99 6.78 17.39
C PRO A 237 13.65 7.09 18.73
N GLU A 238 12.87 7.57 19.70
CA GLU A 238 13.31 7.69 21.09
C GLU A 238 13.76 6.31 21.58
N LYS A 239 15.07 6.18 21.80
CA LYS A 239 15.60 5.05 22.57
C LYS A 239 14.95 5.12 23.94
N SER A 240 14.09 4.16 24.25
CA SER A 240 13.57 3.97 25.60
C SER A 240 14.77 3.83 26.53
N LYS A 241 14.92 4.81 27.42
CA LYS A 241 15.80 4.71 28.59
C LYS A 241 15.31 3.55 29.45
N MET A 242 15.93 2.41 29.28
CA MET A 242 15.96 1.34 30.23
C MET A 242 17.40 1.26 30.73
N GLU A 243 17.74 2.15 31.67
CA GLU A 243 18.88 1.95 32.57
C GLU A 243 18.64 2.77 33.84
N GLU A 244 18.92 2.11 34.96
CA GLU A 244 19.01 2.59 36.32
C GLU A 244 17.76 2.51 37.22
N ALA A 245 17.59 1.33 37.81
CA ALA A 245 17.26 1.21 39.24
C ALA A 245 18.04 0.02 39.80
N GLN A 246 19.09 0.35 40.52
CA GLN A 246 19.77 -0.53 41.48
C GLN A 246 18.84 -0.89 42.63
#